data_fd3afd295654a1adf44af84e8c327b4a
#
_entry.id   fd3afd295654a1adf44af84e8c327b4a
#
_cell.length_a   1.000
_cell.length_b   1.000
_cell.length_c   1.000
_cell.angle_alpha   90.00
_cell.angle_beta   90.00
_cell.angle_gamma   90.00
#
_symmetry.space_group_name_H-M   'P 1'
#
loop_
_entity.id
_entity.type
_entity.pdbx_description
1 polymer ?
#
loop_
_entity_poly.entity_id
_entity_poly.type
_entity_poly.pdbx_seq_one_letter_code
_entity_poly.pdbx_strand_id
1 'polypeptide(L)'
;MSAESTPEPGTPGKPVTTGPRHRAAGPKRSKAVLVTVWTAAGVLVLGGTGAGYLYFKLNGNIKSVDIDQALGTDRPLDVDNGSQDILVLGSDTRSGSNKKLGGGVDDGSARSDTAMVVHVYEGHKRASVVSIPRDTLVERPECTDGDGKTHPAATAAMFNSAYTTGGAACAVKTVESMTGIRMDHYVEVDFAGFEKLINVLGGVDITTTKDIKDPDSHLDLKAGDHTLGGKQSLGLVRTRHGVGDGSDLGRIQLQQAFIKALLEQVKEVGLFSSPKKLYDLADTATHAVTTDSDLDSVKDLASFANGLKDISSKNMTMITMPVQYDPADPNRVLVDEKKSAQVWAALKADRTIPKSATKGTATGTAEGVVASS
;
A
#
# COMPACT_ATOMS: atom_id res chain seq x y z
N MET A 1 -47.78 -29.61 88.95
CA MET A 1 -47.94 -28.55 89.93
C MET A 1 -47.81 -27.29 89.18
N SER A 2 -48.93 -26.78 88.69
CA SER A 2 -49.69 -25.61 89.24
C SER A 2 -48.82 -24.31 89.23
N ALA A 3 -49.15 -23.32 88.54
CA ALA A 3 -50.29 -22.41 88.75
C ALA A 3 -50.53 -21.58 87.46
N GLU A 4 -51.74 -21.50 87.25
CA GLU A 4 -52.62 -20.62 86.52
C GLU A 4 -52.60 -19.22 87.11
N SER A 5 -52.59 -18.16 86.28
CA SER A 5 -53.06 -16.82 86.69
C SER A 5 -53.65 -16.09 85.46
N THR A 6 -54.85 -15.73 85.71
CA THR A 6 -55.90 -15.10 84.92
C THR A 6 -55.57 -13.68 84.40
N PRO A 7 -56.15 -13.19 83.30
CA PRO A 7 -55.87 -11.88 82.66
C PRO A 7 -56.74 -10.79 83.21
N GLU A 8 -56.17 -9.61 83.31
CA GLU A 8 -56.88 -8.33 83.55
C GLU A 8 -57.36 -7.65 82.26
N PRO A 9 -58.44 -6.89 82.28
CA PRO A 9 -59.08 -6.34 81.08
C PRO A 9 -58.46 -5.01 80.61
N GLY A 10 -58.29 -5.04 79.24
CA GLY A 10 -57.65 -3.92 78.51
C GLY A 10 -58.52 -2.64 78.43
N THR A 11 -57.83 -1.54 78.47
CA THR A 11 -58.32 -0.19 78.19
C THR A 11 -58.55 0.10 76.73
N PRO A 12 -59.61 0.80 76.30
CA PRO A 12 -59.90 1.02 74.85
C PRO A 12 -58.92 2.00 74.23
N GLY A 13 -58.25 1.52 73.17
CA GLY A 13 -57.33 2.33 72.39
C GLY A 13 -58.04 3.34 71.49
N LYS A 14 -57.45 4.53 71.44
CA LYS A 14 -57.88 5.67 70.59
C LYS A 14 -57.78 5.28 69.10
N PRO A 15 -58.66 5.82 68.21
CA PRO A 15 -58.60 5.56 66.78
C PRO A 15 -57.36 6.18 66.13
N VAL A 16 -56.66 5.34 65.42
CA VAL A 16 -55.49 5.72 64.56
C VAL A 16 -56.08 6.45 63.35
N THR A 17 -55.85 7.75 63.20
CA THR A 17 -56.11 8.54 62.04
C THR A 17 -55.05 8.19 60.98
N THR A 18 -55.42 7.48 59.91
CA THR A 18 -54.60 7.27 58.71
C THR A 18 -54.48 8.63 57.99
N GLY A 19 -53.33 9.31 58.14
CA GLY A 19 -52.96 10.47 57.35
C GLY A 19 -52.78 10.12 55.87
N PRO A 20 -53.02 11.04 54.95
CA PRO A 20 -52.91 10.80 53.52
C PRO A 20 -51.48 10.42 53.17
N ARG A 21 -51.28 9.24 52.45
CA ARG A 21 -50.02 8.81 51.88
C ARG A 21 -49.60 9.86 50.81
N HIS A 22 -48.63 10.69 51.10
CA HIS A 22 -47.97 11.51 50.12
C HIS A 22 -47.29 10.56 49.10
N ARG A 23 -47.86 10.42 47.88
CA ARG A 23 -47.17 9.89 46.75
C ARG A 23 -45.96 10.78 46.50
N ALA A 24 -44.76 10.24 46.68
CA ALA A 24 -43.53 10.91 46.30
C ALA A 24 -43.61 11.20 44.79
N ALA A 25 -43.65 12.49 44.44
CA ALA A 25 -43.55 12.91 43.05
C ALA A 25 -42.19 12.49 42.52
N GLY A 26 -42.15 11.60 41.52
CA GLY A 26 -40.91 11.20 40.84
C GLY A 26 -40.18 12.41 40.29
N PRO A 27 -38.85 12.38 40.23
CA PRO A 27 -38.04 13.52 39.81
C PRO A 27 -38.53 14.01 38.46
N LYS A 28 -39.02 15.24 38.38
CA LYS A 28 -39.34 15.90 37.10
C LYS A 28 -38.05 16.09 36.36
N ARG A 29 -37.75 15.18 35.38
CA ARG A 29 -36.63 15.37 34.47
C ARG A 29 -36.77 16.74 33.81
N SER A 30 -35.83 17.64 34.04
CA SER A 30 -35.86 18.98 33.45
C SER A 30 -35.89 18.85 31.92
N LYS A 31 -36.67 19.69 31.25
CA LYS A 31 -36.72 19.71 29.77
C LYS A 31 -35.32 19.85 29.15
N ALA A 32 -34.41 20.53 29.86
CA ALA A 32 -33.00 20.66 29.46
C ALA A 32 -32.29 19.32 29.39
N VAL A 33 -32.45 18.41 30.37
CA VAL A 33 -31.84 17.08 30.33
C VAL A 33 -32.40 16.23 29.17
N LEU A 34 -33.69 16.34 28.88
CA LEU A 34 -34.30 15.65 27.75
C LEU A 34 -33.75 16.17 26.43
N VAL A 35 -33.64 17.48 26.25
CA VAL A 35 -33.06 18.10 25.04
C VAL A 35 -31.59 17.67 24.85
N THR A 36 -30.79 17.68 25.92
CA THR A 36 -29.37 17.26 25.84
C THR A 36 -29.25 15.79 25.45
N VAL A 37 -30.10 14.89 25.96
CA VAL A 37 -30.09 13.48 25.61
C VAL A 37 -30.50 13.28 24.15
N TRP A 38 -31.52 13.98 23.66
CA TRP A 38 -31.95 13.87 22.25
C TRP A 38 -30.95 14.48 21.27
N THR A 39 -30.29 15.60 21.64
CA THR A 39 -29.23 16.17 20.80
C THR A 39 -28.00 15.26 20.76
N ALA A 40 -27.59 14.70 21.90
CA ALA A 40 -26.49 13.71 21.92
C ALA A 40 -26.82 12.45 21.13
N ALA A 41 -28.03 11.90 21.26
CA ALA A 41 -28.50 10.78 20.46
C ALA A 41 -28.55 11.14 18.97
N GLY A 42 -29.04 12.31 18.60
CA GLY A 42 -29.06 12.79 17.21
C GLY A 42 -27.66 12.93 16.62
N VAL A 43 -26.71 13.48 17.35
CA VAL A 43 -25.29 13.59 16.93
C VAL A 43 -24.66 12.21 16.78
N LEU A 44 -24.92 11.26 17.68
CA LEU A 44 -24.43 9.89 17.58
C LEU A 44 -25.04 9.14 16.38
N VAL A 45 -26.33 9.30 16.12
CA VAL A 45 -26.99 8.69 14.96
C VAL A 45 -26.48 9.29 13.65
N LEU A 46 -26.43 10.62 13.55
CA LEU A 46 -25.95 11.31 12.35
C LEU A 46 -24.46 11.08 12.13
N GLY A 47 -23.65 11.09 13.19
CA GLY A 47 -22.22 10.77 13.12
C GLY A 47 -21.98 9.30 12.74
N GLY A 48 -22.72 8.37 13.34
CA GLY A 48 -22.61 6.94 13.05
C GLY A 48 -23.06 6.58 11.65
N THR A 49 -24.18 7.15 11.16
CA THR A 49 -24.65 6.93 9.77
C THR A 49 -23.72 7.56 8.75
N GLY A 50 -23.19 8.77 9.04
CA GLY A 50 -22.20 9.43 8.17
C GLY A 50 -20.90 8.63 8.07
N ALA A 51 -20.35 8.16 9.19
CA ALA A 51 -19.15 7.33 9.21
C ALA A 51 -19.39 5.98 8.51
N GLY A 52 -20.56 5.35 8.75
CA GLY A 52 -20.95 4.11 8.06
C GLY A 52 -21.04 4.30 6.55
N TYR A 53 -21.67 5.38 6.08
CA TYR A 53 -21.75 5.70 4.66
C TYR A 53 -20.36 5.88 4.03
N LEU A 54 -19.47 6.64 4.68
CA LEU A 54 -18.10 6.84 4.20
C LEU A 54 -17.33 5.52 4.15
N TYR A 55 -17.46 4.68 5.15
CA TYR A 55 -16.82 3.37 5.19
C TYR A 55 -17.28 2.49 4.01
N PHE A 56 -18.59 2.36 3.79
CA PHE A 56 -19.12 1.57 2.67
C PHE A 56 -18.73 2.16 1.32
N LYS A 57 -18.72 3.49 1.19
CA LYS A 57 -18.30 4.15 -0.05
C LYS A 57 -16.83 3.86 -0.36
N LEU A 58 -15.95 4.02 0.61
CA LEU A 58 -14.51 3.80 0.41
C LEU A 58 -14.19 2.31 0.16
N ASN A 59 -14.85 1.40 0.87
CA ASN A 59 -14.72 -0.04 0.60
C ASN A 59 -15.16 -0.42 -0.82
N GLY A 60 -16.22 0.19 -1.32
CA GLY A 60 -16.69 -0.07 -2.69
C GLY A 60 -15.75 0.42 -3.79
N ASN A 61 -14.74 1.22 -3.47
CA ASN A 61 -13.74 1.69 -4.43
C ASN A 61 -12.58 0.69 -4.61
N ILE A 62 -12.28 -0.11 -3.57
CA ILE A 62 -11.12 -0.99 -3.55
C ILE A 62 -11.32 -2.13 -4.54
N LYS A 63 -10.34 -2.35 -5.38
CA LYS A 63 -10.25 -3.51 -6.26
C LYS A 63 -9.31 -4.52 -5.63
N SER A 64 -9.71 -5.79 -5.57
CA SER A 64 -8.85 -6.86 -5.08
C SER A 64 -8.80 -8.03 -6.05
N VAL A 65 -7.70 -8.77 -6.00
CA VAL A 65 -7.47 -10.01 -6.73
C VAL A 65 -7.16 -11.09 -5.70
N ASP A 66 -7.89 -12.20 -5.77
CA ASP A 66 -7.61 -13.35 -4.90
C ASP A 66 -6.38 -14.10 -5.42
N ILE A 67 -5.21 -13.64 -4.95
CA ILE A 67 -3.91 -14.21 -5.34
C ILE A 67 -3.77 -15.62 -4.81
N ASP A 68 -4.22 -15.91 -3.60
CA ASP A 68 -4.12 -17.23 -2.99
C ASP A 68 -4.95 -18.27 -3.74
N GLN A 69 -6.16 -17.92 -4.15
CA GLN A 69 -6.98 -18.79 -4.97
C GLN A 69 -6.35 -19.01 -6.36
N ALA A 70 -5.81 -17.95 -6.96
CA ALA A 70 -5.22 -17.99 -8.30
C ALA A 70 -3.92 -18.83 -8.34
N LEU A 71 -3.11 -18.79 -7.29
CA LEU A 71 -1.84 -19.53 -7.20
C LEU A 71 -2.00 -20.93 -6.61
N GLY A 72 -3.03 -21.15 -5.81
CA GLY A 72 -3.25 -22.43 -5.11
C GLY A 72 -2.17 -22.72 -4.06
N THR A 73 -1.90 -24.01 -3.84
CA THR A 73 -0.97 -24.46 -2.79
C THR A 73 0.48 -24.60 -3.24
N ASP A 74 0.77 -24.47 -4.53
CA ASP A 74 2.13 -24.60 -5.08
C ASP A 74 2.87 -23.26 -5.00
N ARG A 75 3.13 -22.84 -3.76
CA ARG A 75 3.83 -21.60 -3.41
C ARG A 75 4.99 -21.90 -2.45
N PRO A 76 6.01 -21.02 -2.36
CA PRO A 76 7.02 -21.14 -1.33
C PRO A 76 6.39 -21.23 0.06
N LEU A 77 7.08 -21.93 0.96
CA LEU A 77 6.64 -22.00 2.36
C LEU A 77 6.66 -20.61 2.96
N ASP A 78 5.59 -20.27 3.64
CA ASP A 78 5.53 -19.09 4.47
C ASP A 78 6.50 -19.25 5.65
N VAL A 79 7.25 -18.18 5.92
CA VAL A 79 8.21 -18.12 7.02
C VAL A 79 7.66 -17.13 8.04
N ASP A 80 6.83 -17.63 8.97
CA ASP A 80 6.24 -16.84 10.06
C ASP A 80 7.34 -16.39 11.05
N ASN A 81 8.10 -15.36 10.64
CA ASN A 81 9.15 -14.72 11.43
C ASN A 81 8.82 -13.28 11.81
N GLY A 82 7.56 -12.84 11.55
CA GLY A 82 7.09 -11.48 11.81
C GLY A 82 7.54 -10.43 10.78
N SER A 83 8.24 -10.83 9.72
CA SER A 83 8.50 -9.98 8.53
C SER A 83 7.29 -10.03 7.58
N GLN A 84 7.25 -9.11 6.62
CA GLN A 84 6.25 -9.12 5.54
C GLN A 84 6.94 -8.87 4.20
N ASP A 85 6.57 -9.63 3.19
CA ASP A 85 7.05 -9.52 1.82
C ASP A 85 5.92 -9.07 0.89
N ILE A 86 6.08 -7.91 0.26
CA ILE A 86 5.05 -7.25 -0.54
C ILE A 86 5.54 -7.08 -1.96
N LEU A 87 4.80 -7.58 -2.94
CA LEU A 87 5.04 -7.23 -4.34
C LEU A 87 4.28 -5.95 -4.70
N VAL A 88 5.02 -4.91 -5.05
CA VAL A 88 4.46 -3.64 -5.54
C VAL A 88 4.68 -3.53 -7.03
N LEU A 89 3.60 -3.34 -7.79
CA LEU A 89 3.64 -3.11 -9.23
C LEU A 89 3.12 -1.72 -9.59
N GLY A 90 3.80 -1.07 -10.53
CA GLY A 90 3.28 0.10 -11.23
C GLY A 90 2.70 -0.33 -12.57
N SER A 91 1.39 -0.17 -12.76
CA SER A 91 0.69 -0.67 -13.93
C SER A 91 0.31 0.45 -14.91
N ASP A 92 0.59 0.20 -16.18
CA ASP A 92 0.11 0.97 -17.32
C ASP A 92 -1.13 0.27 -17.91
N THR A 93 -2.20 0.17 -17.10
CA THR A 93 -3.47 -0.31 -17.64
C THR A 93 -4.02 0.71 -18.62
N ARG A 94 -4.06 0.35 -19.92
CA ARG A 94 -4.54 1.22 -21.00
C ARG A 94 -6.06 1.33 -21.08
N SER A 95 -6.79 0.99 -20.01
CA SER A 95 -8.23 1.10 -19.91
C SER A 95 -8.67 2.33 -19.12
N GLY A 96 -9.85 2.88 -19.43
CA GLY A 96 -10.42 3.99 -18.69
C GLY A 96 -9.62 5.29 -18.78
N SER A 97 -9.37 5.94 -17.64
CA SER A 97 -8.63 7.21 -17.54
C SER A 97 -7.14 7.10 -17.87
N ASN A 98 -6.57 5.91 -17.75
CA ASN A 98 -5.15 5.64 -18.07
C ASN A 98 -4.85 5.64 -19.58
N LYS A 99 -5.86 5.45 -20.43
CA LYS A 99 -5.72 5.45 -21.90
C LYS A 99 -4.93 6.63 -22.45
N LYS A 100 -5.07 7.81 -21.83
CA LYS A 100 -4.38 9.05 -22.26
C LYS A 100 -2.96 9.18 -21.72
N LEU A 101 -2.60 8.39 -20.70
CA LEU A 101 -1.32 8.48 -20.00
C LEU A 101 -0.31 7.42 -20.47
N GLY A 102 -0.79 6.29 -20.99
CA GLY A 102 0.03 5.13 -21.34
C GLY A 102 0.88 5.27 -22.62
N GLY A 103 0.63 6.25 -23.47
CA GLY A 103 1.44 6.55 -24.68
C GLY A 103 1.64 5.33 -25.60
N GLY A 104 0.63 4.93 -26.39
CA GLY A 104 0.73 3.81 -27.33
C GLY A 104 -0.63 3.38 -27.89
N VAL A 105 -0.62 2.34 -28.74
CA VAL A 105 -1.85 1.77 -29.30
C VAL A 105 -2.67 1.12 -28.18
N ASP A 106 -3.98 1.37 -28.17
CA ASP A 106 -4.92 0.73 -27.25
C ASP A 106 -5.17 -0.71 -27.76
N ASP A 107 -4.31 -1.62 -27.34
CA ASP A 107 -4.41 -3.05 -27.63
C ASP A 107 -5.02 -3.85 -26.48
N GLY A 108 -5.54 -3.16 -25.46
CA GLY A 108 -6.09 -3.79 -24.25
C GLY A 108 -5.02 -4.42 -23.34
N SER A 109 -3.73 -4.31 -23.69
CA SER A 109 -2.67 -4.87 -22.88
C SER A 109 -2.36 -3.99 -21.67
N ALA A 110 -2.24 -4.59 -20.51
CA ALA A 110 -1.68 -3.98 -19.34
C ALA A 110 -0.21 -4.39 -19.21
N ARG A 111 0.66 -3.45 -18.87
CA ARG A 111 2.09 -3.71 -18.65
C ARG A 111 2.48 -3.23 -17.26
N SER A 112 3.30 -4.00 -16.60
CA SER A 112 3.97 -3.54 -15.39
C SER A 112 5.31 -2.92 -15.79
N ASP A 113 5.38 -1.59 -15.66
CA ASP A 113 6.61 -0.85 -15.96
C ASP A 113 7.54 -0.73 -14.75
N THR A 114 7.03 -1.01 -13.55
CA THR A 114 7.77 -0.97 -12.29
C THR A 114 7.39 -2.18 -11.45
N ALA A 115 8.38 -2.90 -10.95
CA ALA A 115 8.18 -4.01 -10.04
C ALA A 115 9.19 -3.93 -8.89
N MET A 116 8.70 -4.06 -7.67
CA MET A 116 9.52 -4.00 -6.46
C MET A 116 9.04 -5.03 -5.46
N VAL A 117 9.98 -5.76 -4.87
CA VAL A 117 9.74 -6.54 -3.66
C VAL A 117 10.12 -5.67 -2.46
N VAL A 118 9.16 -5.42 -1.60
CA VAL A 118 9.34 -4.68 -0.35
C VAL A 118 9.32 -5.67 0.79
N HIS A 119 10.47 -5.86 1.42
CA HIS A 119 10.63 -6.67 2.62
C HIS A 119 10.60 -5.76 3.86
N VAL A 120 9.57 -5.92 4.67
CA VAL A 120 9.40 -5.23 5.94
C VAL A 120 9.93 -6.16 7.03
N TYR A 121 11.01 -5.75 7.69
CA TYR A 121 11.66 -6.57 8.72
C TYR A 121 10.78 -6.74 9.97
N GLU A 122 11.01 -7.80 10.72
CA GLU A 122 10.41 -8.00 12.04
C GLU A 122 10.44 -6.71 12.89
N GLY A 123 9.33 -6.43 13.56
CA GLY A 123 9.11 -5.21 14.33
C GLY A 123 8.79 -3.97 13.51
N HIS A 124 8.69 -4.05 12.17
CA HIS A 124 8.18 -3.05 11.22
C HIS A 124 8.83 -1.65 11.33
N LYS A 125 10.13 -1.61 11.70
CA LYS A 125 10.90 -0.37 11.82
C LYS A 125 11.85 -0.12 10.66
N ARG A 126 12.06 -1.11 9.81
CA ARG A 126 13.00 -1.07 8.69
C ARG A 126 12.37 -1.78 7.49
N ALA A 127 12.78 -1.38 6.30
CA ALA A 127 12.42 -2.09 5.09
C ALA A 127 13.61 -2.17 4.12
N SER A 128 13.60 -3.20 3.28
CA SER A 128 14.42 -3.28 2.08
C SER A 128 13.53 -3.33 0.86
N VAL A 129 13.85 -2.54 -0.15
CA VAL A 129 13.15 -2.52 -1.43
C VAL A 129 14.09 -3.01 -2.51
N VAL A 130 13.71 -4.08 -3.18
CA VAL A 130 14.47 -4.65 -4.31
C VAL A 130 13.69 -4.40 -5.59
N SER A 131 14.16 -3.47 -6.40
CA SER A 131 13.56 -3.19 -7.72
C SER A 131 13.97 -4.27 -8.72
N ILE A 132 13.01 -4.85 -9.42
CA ILE A 132 13.22 -5.84 -10.48
C ILE A 132 13.18 -5.11 -11.82
N PRO A 133 14.27 -5.10 -12.60
CA PRO A 133 14.26 -4.48 -13.92
C PRO A 133 13.26 -5.21 -14.84
N ARG A 134 12.39 -4.47 -15.49
CA ARG A 134 11.30 -5.04 -16.30
C ARG A 134 11.77 -5.88 -17.48
N ASP A 135 12.96 -5.57 -18.01
CA ASP A 135 13.58 -6.22 -19.16
C ASP A 135 14.52 -7.37 -18.74
N THR A 136 14.45 -7.81 -17.46
CA THR A 136 15.18 -8.98 -16.96
C THR A 136 14.63 -10.25 -17.61
N LEU A 137 15.51 -11.07 -18.14
CA LEU A 137 15.17 -12.41 -18.63
C LEU A 137 15.06 -13.36 -17.43
N VAL A 138 13.90 -13.98 -17.27
CA VAL A 138 13.56 -14.87 -16.15
C VAL A 138 12.87 -16.14 -16.64
N GLU A 139 12.84 -17.16 -15.80
CA GLU A 139 11.98 -18.33 -15.97
C GLU A 139 10.56 -17.95 -15.51
N ARG A 140 9.63 -17.80 -16.46
CA ARG A 140 8.22 -17.58 -16.14
C ARG A 140 7.52 -18.93 -15.99
N PRO A 141 7.00 -19.25 -14.81
CA PRO A 141 6.26 -20.51 -14.62
C PRO A 141 4.96 -20.53 -15.44
N GLU A 142 4.36 -21.70 -15.52
CA GLU A 142 2.99 -21.83 -16.03
C GLU A 142 2.04 -20.98 -15.19
N CYS A 143 1.19 -20.20 -15.86
CA CYS A 143 0.25 -19.28 -15.24
C CYS A 143 -1.15 -19.45 -15.83
N THR A 144 -2.17 -19.21 -15.00
CA THR A 144 -3.57 -19.10 -15.45
C THR A 144 -3.99 -17.63 -15.37
N ASP A 145 -4.58 -17.11 -16.44
CA ASP A 145 -5.08 -15.73 -16.47
C ASP A 145 -6.48 -15.60 -15.82
N GLY A 146 -6.96 -14.38 -15.71
CA GLY A 146 -8.26 -14.08 -15.10
C GLY A 146 -9.47 -14.70 -15.83
N ASP A 147 -9.30 -15.11 -17.08
CA ASP A 147 -10.33 -15.80 -17.87
C ASP A 147 -10.25 -17.33 -17.74
N GLY A 148 -9.31 -17.82 -16.92
CA GLY A 148 -9.10 -19.26 -16.69
C GLY A 148 -8.26 -19.97 -17.74
N LYS A 149 -7.63 -19.23 -18.65
CA LYS A 149 -6.75 -19.80 -19.68
C LYS A 149 -5.36 -20.01 -19.12
N THR A 150 -4.84 -21.21 -19.27
CA THR A 150 -3.47 -21.58 -18.89
C THR A 150 -2.48 -21.20 -19.99
N HIS A 151 -1.40 -20.54 -19.60
CA HIS A 151 -0.26 -20.16 -20.41
C HIS A 151 0.95 -21.00 -19.98
N PRO A 152 1.60 -21.74 -20.89
CA PRO A 152 2.72 -22.60 -20.55
C PRO A 152 3.89 -21.80 -19.96
N ALA A 153 4.75 -22.49 -19.21
CA ALA A 153 6.01 -21.93 -18.74
C ALA A 153 6.87 -21.45 -19.93
N ALA A 154 7.66 -20.41 -19.72
CA ALA A 154 8.54 -19.84 -20.72
C ALA A 154 9.92 -19.55 -20.12
N THR A 155 10.95 -20.01 -20.81
CA THR A 155 12.35 -19.71 -20.48
C THR A 155 12.77 -18.38 -21.10
N ALA A 156 13.67 -17.66 -20.44
CA ALA A 156 14.20 -16.38 -20.92
C ALA A 156 13.09 -15.37 -21.32
N ALA A 157 11.97 -15.38 -20.60
CA ALA A 157 10.90 -14.41 -20.79
C ALA A 157 11.25 -13.09 -20.09
N MET A 158 10.91 -11.95 -20.69
CA MET A 158 11.02 -10.68 -19.99
C MET A 158 10.10 -10.67 -18.76
N PHE A 159 10.58 -10.20 -17.62
CA PHE A 159 9.82 -10.15 -16.38
C PHE A 159 8.46 -9.43 -16.56
N ASN A 160 8.44 -8.29 -17.25
CA ASN A 160 7.20 -7.54 -17.49
C ASN A 160 6.15 -8.32 -18.29
N SER A 161 6.57 -9.34 -19.07
CA SER A 161 5.65 -10.18 -19.83
C SER A 161 4.80 -11.10 -18.94
N ALA A 162 5.23 -11.38 -17.71
CA ALA A 162 4.45 -12.18 -16.77
C ALA A 162 3.09 -11.50 -16.47
N TYR A 163 3.12 -10.19 -16.20
CA TYR A 163 1.90 -9.44 -15.99
C TYR A 163 0.99 -9.39 -17.24
N THR A 164 1.57 -9.19 -18.42
CA THR A 164 0.81 -9.20 -19.69
C THR A 164 0.20 -10.58 -19.99
N THR A 165 0.86 -11.65 -19.55
CA THR A 165 0.44 -13.04 -19.83
C THR A 165 -0.71 -13.49 -18.94
N GLY A 166 -0.62 -13.26 -17.64
CA GLY A 166 -1.59 -13.78 -16.67
C GLY A 166 -1.87 -12.83 -15.50
N GLY A 167 -1.68 -11.52 -15.72
CA GLY A 167 -2.01 -10.49 -14.73
C GLY A 167 -1.19 -10.59 -13.44
N ALA A 168 -1.80 -10.08 -12.38
CA ALA A 168 -1.23 -10.03 -11.04
C ALA A 168 -0.73 -11.39 -10.55
N ALA A 169 -1.55 -12.43 -10.65
CA ALA A 169 -1.22 -13.77 -10.18
C ALA A 169 0.03 -14.34 -10.86
N CYS A 170 0.16 -14.15 -12.18
CA CYS A 170 1.34 -14.60 -12.91
C CYS A 170 2.61 -13.82 -12.53
N ALA A 171 2.49 -12.50 -12.27
CA ALA A 171 3.60 -11.69 -11.79
C ALA A 171 4.05 -12.14 -10.39
N VAL A 172 3.12 -12.36 -9.45
CA VAL A 172 3.42 -12.91 -8.11
C VAL A 172 4.09 -14.26 -8.23
N LYS A 173 3.51 -15.21 -9.00
CA LYS A 173 4.08 -16.55 -9.19
C LYS A 173 5.50 -16.51 -9.75
N THR A 174 5.76 -15.60 -10.68
CA THR A 174 7.09 -15.43 -11.28
C THR A 174 8.09 -14.90 -10.23
N VAL A 175 7.69 -13.92 -9.41
CA VAL A 175 8.53 -13.40 -8.32
C VAL A 175 8.79 -14.49 -7.28
N GLU A 176 7.77 -15.20 -6.83
CA GLU A 176 7.91 -16.29 -5.86
C GLU A 176 8.83 -17.41 -6.36
N SER A 177 8.68 -17.79 -7.64
CA SER A 177 9.56 -18.78 -8.28
C SER A 177 11.01 -18.32 -8.34
N MET A 178 11.24 -17.03 -8.66
CA MET A 178 12.57 -16.45 -8.79
C MET A 178 13.27 -16.24 -7.45
N THR A 179 12.51 -15.88 -6.41
CA THR A 179 13.06 -15.48 -5.10
C THR A 179 13.04 -16.61 -4.06
N GLY A 180 12.14 -17.56 -4.22
CA GLY A 180 11.83 -18.57 -3.22
C GLY A 180 11.21 -17.98 -1.95
N ILE A 181 10.67 -16.75 -2.03
CA ILE A 181 9.98 -16.04 -0.95
C ILE A 181 8.49 -15.98 -1.30
N ARG A 182 7.62 -16.35 -0.37
CA ARG A 182 6.17 -16.16 -0.51
C ARG A 182 5.86 -14.68 -0.33
N MET A 183 5.05 -14.12 -1.23
CA MET A 183 4.55 -12.74 -1.09
C MET A 183 3.31 -12.76 -0.18
N ASP A 184 3.39 -12.02 0.92
CA ASP A 184 2.27 -11.86 1.85
C ASP A 184 1.21 -10.95 1.26
N HIS A 185 1.64 -9.90 0.56
CA HIS A 185 0.74 -8.92 -0.04
C HIS A 185 1.12 -8.59 -1.48
N TYR A 186 0.11 -8.18 -2.22
CA TYR A 186 0.19 -7.61 -3.55
C TYR A 186 -0.44 -6.24 -3.57
N VAL A 187 0.26 -5.25 -4.10
CA VAL A 187 -0.23 -3.88 -4.30
C VAL A 187 0.12 -3.42 -5.69
N GLU A 188 -0.87 -3.05 -6.47
CA GLU A 188 -0.70 -2.44 -7.78
C GLU A 188 -1.20 -0.99 -7.73
N VAL A 189 -0.43 -0.09 -8.31
CA VAL A 189 -0.79 1.33 -8.44
C VAL A 189 -0.88 1.68 -9.92
N ASP A 190 -2.03 2.13 -10.36
CA ASP A 190 -2.20 2.62 -11.73
C ASP A 190 -1.70 4.07 -11.89
N PHE A 191 -1.31 4.44 -13.12
CA PHE A 191 -0.71 5.76 -13.39
C PHE A 191 -1.63 6.94 -13.10
N ALA A 192 -2.93 6.82 -13.39
CA ALA A 192 -3.87 7.91 -13.12
C ALA A 192 -4.12 8.06 -11.62
N GLY A 193 -4.15 6.95 -10.89
CA GLY A 193 -4.21 6.92 -9.44
C GLY A 193 -2.97 7.54 -8.80
N PHE A 194 -1.79 7.15 -9.29
CA PHE A 194 -0.52 7.73 -8.85
C PHE A 194 -0.52 9.26 -9.02
N GLU A 195 -0.88 9.77 -10.20
CA GLU A 195 -0.95 11.21 -10.46
C GLU A 195 -1.88 11.93 -9.47
N LYS A 196 -3.05 11.36 -9.20
CA LYS A 196 -4.02 11.92 -8.27
C LYS A 196 -3.52 11.89 -6.83
N LEU A 197 -2.91 10.78 -6.40
CA LEU A 197 -2.34 10.64 -5.06
C LEU A 197 -1.29 11.74 -4.78
N ILE A 198 -0.36 11.95 -5.72
CA ILE A 198 0.64 13.01 -5.59
C ILE A 198 -0.01 14.39 -5.50
N ASN A 199 -1.05 14.67 -6.31
CA ASN A 199 -1.75 15.96 -6.25
C ASN A 199 -2.49 16.17 -4.91
N VAL A 200 -3.06 15.13 -4.32
CA VAL A 200 -3.72 15.21 -2.99
C VAL A 200 -2.69 15.46 -1.87
N LEU A 201 -1.48 14.91 -2.02
CA LEU A 201 -0.36 15.18 -1.10
C LEU A 201 0.17 16.62 -1.24
N GLY A 202 -0.16 17.33 -2.32
CA GLY A 202 0.34 18.69 -2.59
C GLY A 202 1.62 18.74 -3.41
N GLY A 203 2.04 17.60 -3.94
CA GLY A 203 3.29 17.42 -4.69
C GLY A 203 4.35 16.70 -3.89
N VAL A 204 5.51 16.49 -4.51
CA VAL A 204 6.70 15.89 -3.88
C VAL A 204 7.89 16.80 -4.09
N ASP A 205 8.56 17.20 -3.03
CA ASP A 205 9.73 18.06 -3.07
C ASP A 205 10.97 17.23 -3.42
N ILE A 206 11.68 17.65 -4.45
CA ILE A 206 12.92 17.02 -4.92
C ILE A 206 13.91 18.08 -5.39
N THR A 207 15.19 17.75 -5.33
CA THR A 207 16.26 18.55 -5.92
C THR A 207 16.85 17.80 -7.10
N THR A 208 16.94 18.44 -8.27
CA THR A 208 17.64 17.88 -9.44
C THR A 208 19.01 18.52 -9.56
N THR A 209 20.04 17.70 -9.73
CA THR A 209 21.43 18.16 -9.87
C THR A 209 21.79 18.54 -11.30
N LYS A 210 20.97 18.14 -12.28
CA LYS A 210 21.13 18.37 -13.71
C LYS A 210 19.77 18.65 -14.35
N ASP A 211 19.78 19.29 -15.52
CA ASP A 211 18.60 19.41 -16.36
C ASP A 211 18.13 17.99 -16.77
N ILE A 212 16.83 17.76 -16.68
CA ILE A 212 16.17 16.54 -17.15
C ILE A 212 15.20 16.92 -18.25
N LYS A 213 15.44 16.44 -19.46
CA LYS A 213 14.54 16.66 -20.59
C LYS A 213 14.29 15.36 -21.32
N ASP A 214 13.06 14.86 -21.19
CA ASP A 214 12.62 13.62 -21.83
C ASP A 214 11.26 13.86 -22.51
N PRO A 215 11.24 13.99 -23.86
CA PRO A 215 10.01 14.20 -24.61
C PRO A 215 9.02 13.04 -24.48
N ASP A 216 9.50 11.80 -24.30
CA ASP A 216 8.66 10.61 -24.25
C ASP A 216 7.89 10.50 -22.93
N SER A 217 8.48 10.98 -21.85
CA SER A 217 7.83 11.11 -20.53
C SER A 217 7.15 12.47 -20.32
N HIS A 218 7.27 13.38 -21.31
CA HIS A 218 6.78 14.76 -21.24
C HIS A 218 7.35 15.56 -20.06
N LEU A 219 8.60 15.30 -19.69
CA LEU A 219 9.29 15.98 -18.60
C LEU A 219 10.34 16.96 -19.11
N ASP A 220 10.29 18.19 -18.59
CA ASP A 220 11.32 19.22 -18.79
C ASP A 220 11.54 19.92 -17.43
N LEU A 221 12.62 19.57 -16.74
CA LEU A 221 13.02 20.15 -15.46
C LEU A 221 14.42 20.73 -15.58
N LYS A 222 14.62 21.91 -15.02
CA LYS A 222 15.94 22.48 -14.85
C LYS A 222 16.62 21.92 -13.59
N ALA A 223 17.93 22.03 -13.49
CA ALA A 223 18.63 21.77 -12.23
C ALA A 223 18.13 22.73 -11.14
N GLY A 224 17.93 22.21 -9.92
CA GLY A 224 17.46 22.97 -8.76
C GLY A 224 16.32 22.28 -8.01
N ASP A 225 15.68 23.04 -7.12
CA ASP A 225 14.60 22.55 -6.26
C ASP A 225 13.24 22.65 -6.95
N HIS A 226 12.43 21.62 -6.80
CA HIS A 226 11.10 21.51 -7.42
C HIS A 226 10.11 20.88 -6.47
N THR A 227 8.86 21.35 -6.50
CA THR A 227 7.69 20.61 -5.97
C THR A 227 6.97 20.01 -7.16
N LEU A 228 7.15 18.72 -7.39
CA LEU A 228 6.55 18.03 -8.53
C LEU A 228 5.10 17.64 -8.27
N GLY A 229 4.17 18.20 -9.05
CA GLY A 229 2.78 17.71 -9.11
C GLY A 229 2.68 16.34 -9.78
N GLY A 230 1.47 15.75 -9.75
CA GLY A 230 1.25 14.37 -10.22
C GLY A 230 1.79 14.07 -11.61
N LYS A 231 1.53 14.93 -12.61
CA LYS A 231 2.03 14.75 -13.99
C LYS A 231 3.55 14.77 -14.08
N GLN A 232 4.18 15.72 -13.40
CA GLN A 232 5.65 15.83 -13.42
C GLN A 232 6.29 14.65 -12.69
N SER A 233 5.70 14.22 -11.56
CA SER A 233 6.12 13.04 -10.82
C SER A 233 6.00 11.77 -11.68
N LEU A 234 4.87 11.59 -12.38
CA LEU A 234 4.70 10.48 -13.31
C LEU A 234 5.71 10.54 -14.46
N GLY A 235 5.96 11.74 -15.01
CA GLY A 235 7.00 11.97 -15.99
C GLY A 235 8.38 11.55 -15.49
N LEU A 236 8.75 11.94 -14.26
CA LEU A 236 10.06 11.63 -13.67
C LEU A 236 10.25 10.11 -13.49
N VAL A 237 9.29 9.40 -12.92
CA VAL A 237 9.41 7.95 -12.68
C VAL A 237 9.33 7.12 -13.96
N ARG A 238 8.95 7.73 -15.09
CA ARG A 238 8.93 7.11 -16.44
C ARG A 238 10.12 7.53 -17.31
N THR A 239 10.86 8.58 -16.91
CA THR A 239 11.99 9.12 -17.67
C THR A 239 13.07 8.07 -17.89
N ARG A 240 13.52 7.97 -19.14
CA ARG A 240 14.62 7.13 -19.59
C ARG A 240 15.64 7.94 -20.36
N HIS A 241 15.15 8.80 -21.27
CA HIS A 241 15.98 9.62 -22.12
C HIS A 241 16.33 10.94 -21.41
N GLY A 242 17.47 11.51 -21.73
CA GLY A 242 17.92 12.76 -21.10
C GLY A 242 18.51 12.62 -19.69
N VAL A 243 18.58 11.41 -19.14
CA VAL A 243 19.20 11.12 -17.84
C VAL A 243 20.01 9.84 -17.92
N GLY A 244 21.26 9.88 -17.47
CA GLY A 244 22.13 8.72 -17.44
C GLY A 244 22.41 8.14 -18.83
N ASP A 245 22.45 6.82 -18.90
CA ASP A 245 22.69 6.04 -20.13
C ASP A 245 21.41 5.71 -20.93
N GLY A 246 20.25 6.17 -20.49
CA GLY A 246 18.96 5.86 -21.10
C GLY A 246 18.44 4.44 -20.80
N SER A 247 19.13 3.69 -19.95
CA SER A 247 18.76 2.33 -19.59
C SER A 247 17.59 2.27 -18.62
N ASP A 248 16.96 1.10 -18.52
CA ASP A 248 15.95 0.79 -17.50
C ASP A 248 16.51 0.91 -16.07
N LEU A 249 17.81 0.58 -15.90
CA LEU A 249 18.49 0.68 -14.62
C LEU A 249 18.62 2.15 -14.14
N GLY A 250 18.86 3.09 -15.07
CA GLY A 250 18.84 4.53 -14.78
C GLY A 250 17.46 5.00 -14.32
N ARG A 251 16.40 4.55 -14.97
CA ARG A 251 15.01 4.84 -14.55
C ARG A 251 14.74 4.32 -13.13
N ILE A 252 15.16 3.12 -12.80
CA ILE A 252 15.00 2.56 -11.45
C ILE A 252 15.67 3.45 -10.41
N GLN A 253 16.84 4.03 -10.68
CA GLN A 253 17.52 4.95 -9.77
C GLN A 253 16.69 6.21 -9.52
N LEU A 254 16.05 6.77 -10.57
CA LEU A 254 15.12 7.90 -10.42
C LEU A 254 13.88 7.52 -9.59
N GLN A 255 13.32 6.34 -9.82
CA GLN A 255 12.18 5.82 -9.05
C GLN A 255 12.54 5.66 -7.58
N GLN A 256 13.71 5.10 -7.26
CA GLN A 256 14.19 4.94 -5.89
C GLN A 256 14.40 6.29 -5.17
N ALA A 257 14.98 7.27 -5.87
CA ALA A 257 15.14 8.61 -5.33
C ALA A 257 13.77 9.28 -5.08
N PHE A 258 12.84 9.15 -6.04
CA PHE A 258 11.49 9.67 -5.90
C PHE A 258 10.73 9.05 -4.72
N ILE A 259 10.80 7.73 -4.53
CA ILE A 259 10.13 7.04 -3.43
C ILE A 259 10.66 7.54 -2.07
N LYS A 260 11.97 7.78 -1.94
CA LYS A 260 12.53 8.37 -0.73
C LYS A 260 11.96 9.76 -0.45
N ALA A 261 11.91 10.63 -1.46
CA ALA A 261 11.32 11.95 -1.35
C ALA A 261 9.82 11.89 -1.01
N LEU A 262 9.07 10.97 -1.63
CA LEU A 262 7.65 10.75 -1.33
C LEU A 262 7.42 10.34 0.13
N LEU A 263 8.26 9.47 0.69
CA LEU A 263 8.16 9.08 2.10
C LEU A 263 8.41 10.25 3.07
N GLU A 264 9.34 11.14 2.75
CA GLU A 264 9.55 12.37 3.52
C GLU A 264 8.30 13.27 3.43
N GLN A 265 7.79 13.50 2.22
CA GLN A 265 6.61 14.31 1.97
C GLN A 265 5.38 13.82 2.75
N VAL A 266 5.11 12.51 2.74
CA VAL A 266 3.97 11.91 3.46
C VAL A 266 4.05 12.21 4.97
N LYS A 267 5.26 12.25 5.54
CA LYS A 267 5.47 12.58 6.96
C LYS A 267 5.26 14.05 7.27
N GLU A 268 5.66 14.93 6.36
CA GLU A 268 5.59 16.38 6.56
C GLU A 268 4.18 16.96 6.38
N VAL A 269 3.37 16.41 5.50
CA VAL A 269 2.04 16.97 5.13
C VAL A 269 1.05 16.99 6.30
N GLY A 270 1.33 16.31 7.41
CA GLY A 270 0.46 16.32 8.60
C GLY A 270 -0.96 15.84 8.27
N LEU A 271 -1.11 14.77 7.54
CA LEU A 271 -2.38 14.22 7.04
C LEU A 271 -3.46 14.10 8.10
N PHE A 272 -3.07 13.81 9.34
CA PHE A 272 -3.99 13.67 10.47
C PHE A 272 -4.50 15.00 11.04
N SER A 273 -3.96 16.14 10.60
CA SER A 273 -4.38 17.47 11.07
C SER A 273 -5.67 17.97 10.41
N SER A 274 -6.10 17.38 9.30
CA SER A 274 -7.29 17.78 8.55
C SER A 274 -8.14 16.57 8.15
N PRO A 275 -9.36 16.41 8.73
CA PRO A 275 -10.27 15.33 8.36
C PRO A 275 -10.59 15.30 6.86
N LYS A 276 -10.66 16.48 6.22
CA LYS A 276 -10.88 16.57 4.77
C LYS A 276 -9.72 16.01 3.97
N LYS A 277 -8.47 16.40 4.30
CA LYS A 277 -7.28 15.87 3.61
C LYS A 277 -7.16 14.35 3.77
N LEU A 278 -7.44 13.85 4.97
CA LEU A 278 -7.42 12.41 5.25
C LEU A 278 -8.47 11.67 4.42
N TYR A 279 -9.69 12.23 4.31
CA TYR A 279 -10.73 11.66 3.47
C TYR A 279 -10.35 11.70 1.98
N ASP A 280 -9.88 12.84 1.47
CA ASP A 280 -9.49 13.01 0.07
C ASP A 280 -8.34 12.02 -0.31
N LEU A 281 -7.40 11.81 0.62
CA LEU A 281 -6.33 10.82 0.43
C LEU A 281 -6.89 9.38 0.43
N ALA A 282 -7.75 9.04 1.39
CA ALA A 282 -8.36 7.71 1.46
C ALA A 282 -9.22 7.41 0.23
N ASP A 283 -10.07 8.35 -0.20
CA ASP A 283 -10.90 8.20 -1.39
C ASP A 283 -10.03 8.03 -2.65
N THR A 284 -8.96 8.82 -2.78
CA THR A 284 -8.04 8.71 -3.91
C THR A 284 -7.26 7.40 -3.88
N ALA A 285 -6.73 7.01 -2.71
CA ALA A 285 -5.95 5.78 -2.56
C ALA A 285 -6.79 4.54 -2.88
N THR A 286 -8.02 4.45 -2.34
CA THR A 286 -8.92 3.31 -2.59
C THR A 286 -9.34 3.17 -4.06
N HIS A 287 -9.27 4.23 -4.87
CA HIS A 287 -9.48 4.16 -6.31
C HIS A 287 -8.20 3.86 -7.11
N ALA A 288 -7.04 4.17 -6.55
CA ALA A 288 -5.75 4.14 -7.24
C ALA A 288 -5.05 2.79 -7.13
N VAL A 289 -5.44 1.97 -6.13
CA VAL A 289 -4.79 0.70 -5.85
C VAL A 289 -5.67 -0.49 -6.21
N THR A 290 -5.00 -1.55 -6.65
CA THR A 290 -5.55 -2.92 -6.67
C THR A 290 -4.69 -3.75 -5.74
N THR A 291 -5.32 -4.51 -4.83
CA THR A 291 -4.63 -5.26 -3.78
C THR A 291 -4.91 -6.76 -3.87
N ASP A 292 -4.29 -7.55 -2.99
CA ASP A 292 -4.77 -8.89 -2.69
C ASP A 292 -6.07 -8.85 -1.87
N SER A 293 -6.66 -10.03 -1.63
CA SER A 293 -7.90 -10.19 -0.87
C SER A 293 -7.76 -9.87 0.61
N ASP A 294 -6.56 -9.92 1.18
CA ASP A 294 -6.32 -9.62 2.60
C ASP A 294 -6.29 -8.12 2.88
N LEU A 295 -6.12 -7.31 1.83
CA LEU A 295 -6.15 -5.85 1.86
C LEU A 295 -7.39 -5.26 1.16
N ASP A 296 -8.51 -5.99 1.09
CA ASP A 296 -9.71 -5.62 0.34
C ASP A 296 -10.63 -4.64 1.07
N SER A 297 -10.31 -4.24 2.29
CA SER A 297 -11.08 -3.27 3.05
C SER A 297 -10.27 -2.05 3.50
N VAL A 298 -10.98 -0.93 3.70
CA VAL A 298 -10.38 0.30 4.28
C VAL A 298 -9.76 0.02 5.63
N LYS A 299 -10.36 -0.88 6.43
CA LYS A 299 -9.85 -1.26 7.75
C LYS A 299 -8.50 -1.95 7.61
N ASP A 300 -8.39 -2.90 6.69
CA ASP A 300 -7.17 -3.69 6.49
C ASP A 300 -6.06 -2.84 5.88
N LEU A 301 -6.39 -2.00 4.88
CA LEU A 301 -5.46 -1.00 4.33
C LEU A 301 -4.97 -0.01 5.40
N ALA A 302 -5.84 0.46 6.29
CA ALA A 302 -5.45 1.36 7.37
C ALA A 302 -4.58 0.66 8.42
N SER A 303 -4.87 -0.61 8.72
CA SER A 303 -4.05 -1.45 9.60
C SER A 303 -2.67 -1.67 9.02
N PHE A 304 -2.60 -2.05 7.74
CA PHE A 304 -1.37 -2.22 6.98
C PHE A 304 -0.54 -0.93 6.96
N ALA A 305 -1.13 0.21 6.57
CA ALA A 305 -0.46 1.50 6.58
C ALA A 305 0.06 1.90 7.98
N ASN A 306 -0.72 1.62 9.04
CA ASN A 306 -0.28 1.86 10.42
C ASN A 306 0.90 0.93 10.80
N GLY A 307 0.97 -0.29 10.28
CA GLY A 307 2.11 -1.19 10.44
C GLY A 307 3.41 -0.62 9.84
N LEU A 308 3.30 0.18 8.78
CA LEU A 308 4.43 0.76 8.05
C LEU A 308 4.84 2.17 8.52
N LYS A 309 4.12 2.79 9.45
CA LYS A 309 4.28 4.21 9.84
C LYS A 309 5.68 4.59 10.35
N ASP A 310 6.41 3.63 10.95
CA ASP A 310 7.74 3.85 11.53
C ASP A 310 8.86 3.72 10.49
N ILE A 311 8.53 3.29 9.26
CA ILE A 311 9.47 3.22 8.15
C ILE A 311 9.67 4.63 7.59
N SER A 312 10.93 5.00 7.34
CA SER A 312 11.34 6.28 6.76
C SER A 312 12.41 6.07 5.72
N SER A 313 12.74 7.10 4.95
CA SER A 313 13.86 7.10 4.01
C SER A 313 15.18 6.69 4.66
N LYS A 314 15.37 7.01 5.95
CA LYS A 314 16.62 6.75 6.71
C LYS A 314 16.79 5.28 7.13
N ASN A 315 15.68 4.56 7.34
CA ASN A 315 15.70 3.15 7.75
C ASN A 315 15.20 2.21 6.63
N MET A 316 15.16 2.71 5.40
CA MET A 316 14.83 1.96 4.19
C MET A 316 16.05 1.83 3.29
N THR A 317 16.40 0.59 2.95
CA THR A 317 17.43 0.27 1.97
C THR A 317 16.79 -0.01 0.62
N MET A 318 17.24 0.67 -0.41
CA MET A 318 16.74 0.42 -1.78
C MET A 318 17.90 -0.07 -2.64
N ILE A 319 17.67 -1.16 -3.35
CA ILE A 319 18.62 -1.71 -4.32
C ILE A 319 17.92 -2.11 -5.61
N THR A 320 18.67 -2.20 -6.67
CA THR A 320 18.24 -2.93 -7.88
C THR A 320 18.65 -4.39 -7.71
N MET A 321 17.78 -5.32 -8.11
CA MET A 321 18.12 -6.75 -8.16
C MET A 321 19.45 -6.94 -8.92
N PRO A 322 20.38 -7.75 -8.40
CA PRO A 322 21.64 -7.97 -9.06
C PRO A 322 21.47 -8.58 -10.46
N VAL A 323 21.86 -7.82 -11.47
CA VAL A 323 21.77 -8.21 -12.88
C VAL A 323 23.06 -7.85 -13.62
N GLN A 324 23.21 -8.42 -14.82
CA GLN A 324 24.27 -8.11 -15.79
C GLN A 324 23.61 -7.84 -17.15
N TYR A 325 24.23 -6.99 -17.97
CA TYR A 325 23.75 -6.80 -19.34
C TYR A 325 23.89 -8.10 -20.12
N ASP A 326 22.87 -8.43 -20.93
CA ASP A 326 22.93 -9.58 -21.80
C ASP A 326 23.92 -9.30 -22.95
N PRO A 327 24.96 -10.12 -23.14
CA PRO A 327 25.89 -9.95 -24.24
C PRO A 327 25.26 -10.13 -25.63
N ALA A 328 24.12 -10.82 -25.72
CA ALA A 328 23.40 -11.07 -26.96
C ALA A 328 22.41 -9.94 -27.33
N ASP A 329 21.85 -9.26 -26.32
CA ASP A 329 20.92 -8.13 -26.51
C ASP A 329 21.15 -7.08 -25.41
N PRO A 330 21.80 -5.96 -25.73
CA PRO A 330 22.10 -4.90 -24.74
C PRO A 330 20.87 -4.23 -24.15
N ASN A 331 19.66 -4.47 -24.71
CA ASN A 331 18.40 -4.00 -24.15
C ASN A 331 17.82 -4.95 -23.11
N ARG A 332 18.50 -6.04 -22.81
CA ARG A 332 18.09 -7.05 -21.83
C ARG A 332 19.12 -7.15 -20.72
N VAL A 333 18.66 -7.66 -19.60
CA VAL A 333 19.53 -7.97 -18.46
C VAL A 333 19.27 -9.40 -18.01
N LEU A 334 20.35 -10.08 -17.62
CA LEU A 334 20.34 -11.42 -17.05
C LEU A 334 20.50 -11.32 -15.54
N VAL A 335 19.84 -12.22 -14.81
CA VAL A 335 19.99 -12.31 -13.36
C VAL A 335 21.44 -12.71 -13.03
N ASP A 336 22.12 -11.98 -12.14
CA ASP A 336 23.35 -12.46 -11.49
C ASP A 336 22.93 -13.47 -10.41
N GLU A 337 22.79 -14.72 -10.80
CA GLU A 337 22.24 -15.79 -9.96
C GLU A 337 22.90 -15.88 -8.59
N LYS A 338 24.23 -15.79 -8.53
CA LYS A 338 24.99 -15.90 -7.29
C LYS A 338 24.69 -14.74 -6.33
N LYS A 339 24.64 -13.53 -6.85
CA LYS A 339 24.41 -12.34 -6.04
C LYS A 339 22.94 -12.17 -5.69
N SER A 340 22.04 -12.45 -6.63
CA SER A 340 20.60 -12.44 -6.38
C SER A 340 20.21 -13.47 -5.33
N ALA A 341 20.77 -14.68 -5.38
CA ALA A 341 20.57 -15.68 -4.34
C ALA A 341 21.03 -15.19 -2.94
N GLN A 342 22.10 -14.39 -2.84
CA GLN A 342 22.52 -13.79 -1.58
C GLN A 342 21.52 -12.75 -1.07
N VAL A 343 20.92 -11.95 -1.97
CA VAL A 343 19.87 -10.98 -1.62
C VAL A 343 18.65 -11.71 -1.06
N TRP A 344 18.11 -12.66 -1.83
CA TRP A 344 16.89 -13.36 -1.44
C TRP A 344 17.08 -14.24 -0.18
N ALA A 345 18.22 -14.91 -0.04
CA ALA A 345 18.52 -15.65 1.18
C ALA A 345 18.66 -14.75 2.41
N ALA A 346 19.15 -13.51 2.25
CA ALA A 346 19.20 -12.57 3.36
C ALA A 346 17.79 -12.11 3.77
N LEU A 347 16.94 -11.74 2.82
CA LEU A 347 15.55 -11.31 3.09
C LEU A 347 14.74 -12.46 3.69
N LYS A 348 14.76 -13.64 3.09
CA LYS A 348 14.07 -14.82 3.63
C LYS A 348 14.47 -15.16 5.08
N ALA A 349 15.68 -14.81 5.50
CA ALA A 349 16.15 -14.98 6.86
C ALA A 349 16.00 -13.72 7.73
N ASP A 350 15.20 -12.75 7.32
CA ASP A 350 14.98 -11.44 7.96
C ASP A 350 16.28 -10.70 8.29
N ARG A 351 17.29 -10.81 7.41
CA ARG A 351 18.60 -10.20 7.57
C ARG A 351 18.86 -9.11 6.55
N THR A 352 19.67 -8.14 6.94
CA THR A 352 20.11 -7.08 6.04
C THR A 352 20.87 -7.63 4.84
N ILE A 353 20.61 -7.06 3.67
CA ILE A 353 21.27 -7.43 2.42
C ILE A 353 22.78 -7.14 2.53
N PRO A 354 23.66 -8.14 2.26
CA PRO A 354 25.11 -7.93 2.32
C PRO A 354 25.55 -6.98 1.19
N LYS A 355 26.41 -6.02 1.51
CA LYS A 355 26.97 -5.09 0.50
C LYS A 355 27.71 -5.79 -0.65
N SER A 356 28.23 -6.99 -0.42
CA SER A 356 28.88 -7.79 -1.46
C SER A 356 27.90 -8.27 -2.54
N ALA A 357 26.62 -8.40 -2.21
CA ALA A 357 25.59 -8.86 -3.15
C ALA A 357 25.29 -7.84 -4.26
N THR A 358 25.55 -6.57 -4.05
CA THR A 358 25.30 -5.50 -5.04
C THR A 358 26.57 -4.95 -5.69
N LYS A 359 27.77 -5.36 -5.23
CA LYS A 359 29.03 -4.86 -5.78
C LYS A 359 29.32 -5.45 -7.16
N GLY A 360 29.58 -4.58 -8.16
CA GLY A 360 29.96 -4.99 -9.51
C GLY A 360 28.82 -5.67 -10.29
N THR A 361 27.58 -5.33 -10.00
CA THR A 361 26.41 -5.63 -10.85
C THR A 361 26.19 -4.52 -11.85
N ALA A 362 25.36 -4.73 -12.87
CA ALA A 362 24.97 -3.67 -13.77
C ALA A 362 24.18 -2.61 -12.97
N THR A 363 24.51 -1.35 -13.18
CA THR A 363 23.84 -0.20 -12.54
C THR A 363 23.59 0.87 -13.60
N GLY A 364 22.50 1.62 -13.44
CA GLY A 364 22.27 2.81 -14.26
C GLY A 364 23.24 3.93 -13.90
N THR A 365 23.24 4.97 -14.70
CA THR A 365 24.11 6.16 -14.52
C THR A 365 23.32 7.40 -14.11
N ALA A 366 22.11 7.21 -13.56
CA ALA A 366 21.25 8.30 -13.06
C ALA A 366 21.37 8.53 -11.53
N GLU A 367 22.27 7.80 -10.85
CA GLU A 367 22.49 8.00 -9.41
C GLU A 367 22.91 9.44 -9.10
N GLY A 368 22.29 10.03 -8.07
CA GLY A 368 22.56 11.40 -7.64
C GLY A 368 22.00 12.50 -8.58
N VAL A 369 21.29 12.16 -9.66
CA VAL A 369 20.59 13.15 -10.50
C VAL A 369 19.40 13.75 -9.77
N VAL A 370 18.72 12.94 -8.98
CA VAL A 370 17.62 13.36 -8.08
C VAL A 370 18.03 13.08 -6.65
N ALA A 371 17.88 14.08 -5.79
CA ALA A 371 18.04 13.97 -4.35
C ALA A 371 16.74 14.39 -3.66
N SER A 372 16.49 13.87 -2.45
CA SER A 372 15.50 14.45 -1.54
C SER A 372 16.04 15.76 -1.00
N SER A 373 15.22 16.78 -0.97
CA SER A 373 15.52 18.07 -0.35
C SER A 373 15.72 17.95 1.16
#